data_535d5f549a457b16deb87de4f3eeea80
#
_entry.id   535d5f549a457b16deb87de4f3eeea80
#
_cell.length_a   1.000
_cell.length_b   1.000
_cell.length_c   1.000
_cell.angle_alpha   90.00
_cell.angle_beta   90.00
_cell.angle_gamma   90.00
#
_symmetry.space_group_name_H-M   'P 1'
#
loop_
_entity.id
_entity.type
_entity.pdbx_description
1 polymer ?
#
loop_
_entity_poly.entity_id
_entity_poly.type
_entity_poly.pdbx_seq_one_letter_code
_entity_poly.pdbx_strand_id
1 'polypeptide(L)'
;SRGLGDVYKRQGEVGYLITGVKDVRETKVGDTVTWSNGGAETPLKGYKDPDPMVYSGLFPISQADFPDLRDALEKLQLNDASLTFEPETSVALGFGFRCGFLGLLHMEITRDRLEREFGLDLISTAPSVTYRVVAEDGEEKWVHNPSDWPEGKLNEVYEPVVKMTVIVPEQFVGPTMELCQSKRGQMGGMDYLSEDRVELRYTCLLYTSPSPRD
;
A
#
# COMPACT_ATOMS: atom_id res chain seq x y z
N SER A 1 25.96 28.49 3.73
CA SER A 1 26.28 27.11 3.37
C SER A 1 27.62 26.71 3.98
N ARG A 2 27.60 26.11 5.16
CA ARG A 2 28.77 25.44 5.70
C ARG A 2 28.76 24.04 5.09
N GLY A 3 29.83 23.77 4.31
CA GLY A 3 29.97 22.53 3.60
C GLY A 3 29.89 21.31 4.52
N LEU A 4 29.32 20.25 4.01
CA LEU A 4 29.53 18.90 4.49
C LEU A 4 31.05 18.68 4.54
N GLY A 5 31.64 18.74 5.74
CA GLY A 5 33.03 18.42 5.92
C GLY A 5 33.29 16.97 5.49
N ASP A 6 34.39 16.76 4.83
CA ASP A 6 34.97 15.55 4.24
C ASP A 6 34.60 14.19 4.85
N VAL A 7 33.31 13.82 4.82
CA VAL A 7 32.90 12.45 5.11
C VAL A 7 32.65 11.75 3.79
N TYR A 8 33.71 11.18 3.22
CA TYR A 8 33.58 10.26 2.10
C TYR A 8 32.91 8.98 2.58
N LYS A 9 31.63 8.80 2.21
CA LYS A 9 30.98 7.49 2.36
C LYS A 9 31.41 6.60 1.21
N ARG A 10 31.87 5.40 1.55
CA ARG A 10 32.13 4.33 0.56
C ARG A 10 30.81 3.69 0.15
N GLN A 11 30.83 2.99 -0.97
CA GLN A 11 29.68 2.22 -1.41
C GLN A 11 29.26 1.21 -0.33
N GLY A 12 27.96 1.21 0.01
CA GLY A 12 27.40 0.33 1.05
C GLY A 12 27.47 0.86 2.48
N GLU A 13 28.05 2.05 2.71
CA GLU A 13 28.06 2.65 4.05
C GLU A 13 26.71 3.28 4.40
N VAL A 14 26.29 3.07 5.65
CA VAL A 14 25.08 3.65 6.24
C VAL A 14 25.45 4.81 7.13
N GLY A 15 24.63 5.86 7.21
CA GLY A 15 24.87 6.98 8.10
C GLY A 15 23.77 8.02 8.04
N TYR A 16 23.93 9.07 8.83
CA TYR A 16 22.98 10.17 8.92
C TYR A 16 23.37 11.31 7.97
N LEU A 17 22.37 11.90 7.31
CA LEU A 17 22.49 13.13 6.54
C LEU A 17 21.84 14.26 7.34
N ILE A 18 22.62 15.28 7.68
CA ILE A 18 22.11 16.51 8.29
C ILE A 18 21.94 17.51 7.16
N THR A 19 20.71 17.71 6.75
CA THR A 19 20.36 18.61 5.63
C THR A 19 19.95 19.99 6.16
N GLY A 20 19.93 20.98 5.28
CA GLY A 20 19.33 22.29 5.58
C GLY A 20 17.85 22.35 5.25
N VAL A 21 17.22 21.26 4.88
CA VAL A 21 15.80 21.14 4.55
C VAL A 21 14.98 21.39 5.82
N LYS A 22 14.05 22.33 5.74
CA LYS A 22 13.22 22.74 6.89
C LYS A 22 11.91 21.96 6.94
N ASP A 23 11.39 21.54 5.81
CA ASP A 23 10.18 20.72 5.71
C ASP A 23 10.55 19.29 5.34
N VAL A 24 10.27 18.35 6.24
CA VAL A 24 10.55 16.91 6.03
C VAL A 24 9.82 16.36 4.81
N ARG A 25 8.70 16.95 4.42
CA ARG A 25 7.90 16.56 3.24
C ARG A 25 8.61 16.82 1.91
N GLU A 26 9.67 17.67 1.91
CA GLU A 26 10.51 17.93 0.72
C GLU A 26 11.50 16.78 0.44
N THR A 27 11.60 15.78 1.34
CA THR A 27 12.49 14.63 1.18
C THR A 27 11.70 13.33 1.28
N LYS A 28 11.98 12.40 0.36
CA LYS A 28 11.33 11.09 0.33
C LYS A 28 12.32 9.96 0.47
N VAL A 29 11.85 8.81 0.94
CA VAL A 29 12.62 7.56 0.90
C VAL A 29 12.87 7.19 -0.56
N GLY A 30 14.12 6.96 -0.92
CA GLY A 30 14.53 6.68 -2.30
C GLY A 30 15.09 7.86 -3.07
N ASP A 31 15.09 9.07 -2.48
CA ASP A 31 15.69 10.25 -3.10
C ASP A 31 17.20 10.07 -3.33
N THR A 32 17.65 10.55 -4.47
CA THR A 32 19.07 10.57 -4.81
C THR A 32 19.73 11.82 -4.26
N VAL A 33 20.70 11.63 -3.38
CA VAL A 33 21.52 12.74 -2.84
C VAL A 33 22.76 12.92 -3.69
N THR A 34 23.02 14.16 -4.15
CA THR A 34 24.13 14.48 -5.02
C THR A 34 24.73 15.84 -4.66
N TRP A 35 25.86 16.20 -5.28
CA TRP A 35 26.51 17.48 -5.09
C TRP A 35 25.69 18.62 -5.74
N SER A 36 25.60 19.75 -5.09
CA SER A 36 24.91 20.95 -5.64
C SER A 36 25.58 21.54 -6.89
N ASN A 37 26.89 21.29 -7.02
CA ASN A 37 27.68 21.74 -8.18
C ASN A 37 28.30 20.53 -8.87
N GLY A 38 27.90 20.25 -10.11
CA GLY A 38 28.43 19.12 -10.89
C GLY A 38 27.96 17.76 -10.42
N GLY A 39 26.84 17.70 -9.71
CA GLY A 39 26.21 16.45 -9.29
C GLY A 39 25.48 15.72 -10.42
N ALA A 40 24.85 14.60 -10.10
CA ALA A 40 24.05 13.83 -11.04
C ALA A 40 22.82 14.63 -11.51
N GLU A 41 22.58 14.66 -12.82
CA GLU A 41 21.43 15.35 -13.40
C GLU A 41 20.14 14.51 -13.35
N THR A 42 20.28 13.19 -13.17
CA THR A 42 19.16 12.25 -13.11
C THR A 42 19.23 11.40 -11.84
N PRO A 43 18.08 11.06 -11.23
CA PRO A 43 18.07 10.19 -10.06
C PRO A 43 18.57 8.77 -10.39
N LEU A 44 19.13 8.09 -9.40
CA LEU A 44 19.53 6.69 -9.52
C LEU A 44 18.31 5.82 -9.82
N LYS A 45 18.47 4.89 -10.76
CA LYS A 45 17.42 3.93 -11.12
C LYS A 45 17.26 2.87 -10.01
N GLY A 46 16.03 2.45 -9.78
CA GLY A 46 15.73 1.33 -8.88
C GLY A 46 14.74 1.63 -7.77
N TYR A 47 14.58 2.88 -7.38
CA TYR A 47 13.52 3.30 -6.49
C TYR A 47 12.31 3.77 -7.29
N LYS A 48 11.13 3.24 -6.92
CA LYS A 48 9.83 3.69 -7.41
C LYS A 48 8.99 3.99 -6.20
N ASP A 49 8.19 5.04 -6.28
CA ASP A 49 7.16 5.27 -5.27
C ASP A 49 6.22 4.05 -5.27
N PRO A 50 5.98 3.44 -4.12
CA PRO A 50 5.08 2.29 -4.04
C PRO A 50 3.64 2.75 -4.29
N ASP A 51 2.98 2.13 -5.27
CA ASP A 51 1.58 2.41 -5.55
C ASP A 51 0.66 1.66 -4.56
N PRO A 52 -0.29 2.35 -3.92
CA PRO A 52 -1.28 1.69 -3.07
C PRO A 52 -2.13 0.69 -3.86
N MET A 53 -2.40 -0.46 -3.26
CA MET A 53 -3.21 -1.52 -3.87
C MET A 53 -4.56 -1.71 -3.18
N VAL A 54 -4.66 -1.34 -1.91
CA VAL A 54 -5.87 -1.46 -1.08
C VAL A 54 -6.20 -0.11 -0.48
N TYR A 55 -7.46 0.26 -0.51
CA TYR A 55 -7.95 1.53 0.03
C TYR A 55 -9.01 1.29 1.10
N SER A 56 -8.97 2.09 2.16
CA SER A 56 -9.98 2.09 3.22
C SER A 56 -10.16 3.50 3.76
N GLY A 57 -11.39 3.86 4.08
CA GLY A 57 -11.68 5.08 4.82
C GLY A 57 -11.39 4.87 6.30
N LEU A 58 -10.66 5.79 6.92
CA LEU A 58 -10.42 5.85 8.36
C LEU A 58 -11.15 7.06 8.93
N PHE A 59 -12.07 6.82 9.85
CA PHE A 59 -12.89 7.83 10.47
C PHE A 59 -12.73 7.78 11.99
N PRO A 60 -12.51 8.92 12.65
CA PRO A 60 -12.49 8.94 14.11
C PRO A 60 -13.91 8.74 14.65
N ILE A 61 -14.06 8.02 15.76
CA ILE A 61 -15.36 7.85 16.43
C ILE A 61 -15.88 9.20 16.89
N SER A 62 -15.00 10.02 17.47
CA SER A 62 -15.31 11.41 17.82
C SER A 62 -14.82 12.35 16.73
N GLN A 63 -15.70 13.17 16.18
CA GLN A 63 -15.30 14.16 15.16
C GLN A 63 -14.36 15.24 15.70
N ALA A 64 -14.26 15.40 17.03
CA ALA A 64 -13.27 16.28 17.65
C ALA A 64 -11.83 15.80 17.40
N ASP A 65 -11.62 14.49 17.20
CA ASP A 65 -10.32 13.87 16.98
C ASP A 65 -9.86 13.91 15.50
N PHE A 66 -10.65 14.48 14.60
CA PHE A 66 -10.28 14.59 13.18
C PHE A 66 -8.95 15.35 12.95
N PRO A 67 -8.65 16.47 13.63
CA PRO A 67 -7.34 17.11 13.52
C PRO A 67 -6.20 16.20 14.03
N ASP A 68 -6.41 15.47 15.11
CA ASP A 68 -5.40 14.57 15.69
C ASP A 68 -5.14 13.38 14.77
N LEU A 69 -6.18 12.86 14.10
CA LEU A 69 -6.02 11.83 13.07
C LEU A 69 -5.19 12.33 11.90
N ARG A 70 -5.39 13.56 11.44
CA ARG A 70 -4.56 14.16 10.39
C ARG A 70 -3.10 14.21 10.79
N ASP A 71 -2.81 14.77 11.97
CA ASP A 71 -1.45 14.91 12.49
C ASP A 71 -0.77 13.55 12.67
N ALA A 72 -1.53 12.54 13.10
CA ALA A 72 -1.03 11.18 13.26
C ALA A 72 -0.68 10.54 11.90
N LEU A 73 -1.55 10.69 10.89
CA LEU A 73 -1.29 10.20 9.53
C LEU A 73 -0.08 10.89 8.90
N GLU A 74 0.06 12.21 9.05
CA GLU A 74 1.23 12.95 8.59
C GLU A 74 2.52 12.44 9.25
N LYS A 75 2.51 12.18 10.56
CA LYS A 75 3.65 11.61 11.29
C LYS A 75 4.00 10.20 10.83
N LEU A 76 3.00 9.35 10.60
CA LEU A 76 3.23 7.99 10.08
C LEU A 76 3.83 8.02 8.69
N GLN A 77 3.35 8.90 7.81
CA GLN A 77 3.83 9.04 6.44
C GLN A 77 5.31 9.42 6.37
N LEU A 78 5.86 10.14 7.38
CA LEU A 78 7.29 10.44 7.44
C LEU A 78 8.17 9.20 7.49
N ASN A 79 7.66 8.10 8.07
CA ASN A 79 8.40 6.84 8.19
C ASN A 79 7.92 5.78 7.19
N ASP A 80 6.78 6.02 6.56
CA ASP A 80 6.14 5.10 5.63
C ASP A 80 5.70 5.82 4.36
N ALA A 81 6.61 5.89 3.39
CA ALA A 81 6.36 6.53 2.10
C ALA A 81 5.27 5.85 1.26
N SER A 82 4.85 4.64 1.65
CA SER A 82 3.80 3.88 0.96
C SER A 82 2.39 4.23 1.43
N LEU A 83 2.27 4.87 2.60
CA LEU A 83 0.99 5.36 3.11
C LEU A 83 0.58 6.63 2.37
N THR A 84 -0.55 6.58 1.69
CA THR A 84 -1.18 7.74 1.08
C THR A 84 -2.52 8.02 1.76
N PHE A 85 -2.90 9.29 1.87
CA PHE A 85 -4.20 9.64 2.42
C PHE A 85 -4.71 10.95 1.84
N GLU A 86 -6.03 11.03 1.71
CA GLU A 86 -6.77 12.19 1.24
C GLU A 86 -8.02 12.40 2.09
N PRO A 87 -8.49 13.63 2.30
CA PRO A 87 -9.71 13.89 3.05
C PRO A 87 -10.91 13.19 2.40
N GLU A 88 -11.72 12.53 3.21
CA GLU A 88 -12.97 11.89 2.80
C GLU A 88 -14.10 12.32 3.72
N THR A 89 -15.30 12.47 3.16
CA THR A 89 -16.50 12.79 3.93
C THR A 89 -17.55 11.71 3.70
N SER A 90 -18.04 11.15 4.80
CA SER A 90 -19.13 10.18 4.79
C SER A 90 -20.36 10.78 5.42
N VAL A 91 -21.54 10.58 4.81
CA VAL A 91 -22.82 11.03 5.38
C VAL A 91 -23.09 10.38 6.74
N ALA A 92 -22.67 9.13 6.92
CA ALA A 92 -22.89 8.37 8.16
C ALA A 92 -21.79 8.58 9.21
N LEU A 93 -20.52 8.78 8.79
CA LEU A 93 -19.35 8.76 9.67
C LEU A 93 -18.71 10.16 9.85
N GLY A 94 -19.15 11.15 9.08
CA GLY A 94 -18.60 12.51 9.12
C GLY A 94 -17.28 12.64 8.33
N PHE A 95 -16.35 13.41 8.89
CA PHE A 95 -15.05 13.66 8.27
C PHE A 95 -14.03 12.59 8.66
N GLY A 96 -13.25 12.14 7.68
CA GLY A 96 -12.20 11.16 7.84
C GLY A 96 -11.17 11.28 6.71
N PHE A 97 -10.43 10.21 6.49
CA PHE A 97 -9.44 10.13 5.42
C PHE A 97 -9.58 8.83 4.65
N ARG A 98 -9.55 8.92 3.34
CA ARG A 98 -9.33 7.79 2.44
C ARG A 98 -7.85 7.48 2.41
N CYS A 99 -7.47 6.32 2.91
CA CYS A 99 -6.08 5.90 3.00
C CYS A 99 -5.79 4.80 1.99
N GLY A 100 -4.62 4.88 1.36
CA GLY A 100 -4.11 3.87 0.46
C GLY A 100 -2.97 3.08 1.10
N PHE A 101 -3.00 1.76 0.94
CA PHE A 101 -2.09 0.80 1.57
C PHE A 101 -1.54 -0.18 0.56
N LEU A 102 -0.35 -0.75 0.82
CA LEU A 102 0.24 -1.81 -0.01
C LEU A 102 -0.55 -3.13 0.02
N GLY A 103 -1.38 -3.34 1.04
CA GLY A 103 -2.19 -4.52 1.22
C GLY A 103 -2.90 -4.52 2.57
N LEU A 104 -3.68 -5.57 2.84
CA LEU A 104 -4.48 -5.68 4.07
C LEU A 104 -3.64 -5.66 5.34
N LEU A 105 -2.50 -6.35 5.36
CA LEU A 105 -1.61 -6.36 6.52
C LEU A 105 -1.04 -4.97 6.81
N HIS A 106 -0.67 -4.22 5.77
CA HIS A 106 -0.20 -2.84 5.93
C HIS A 106 -1.31 -1.95 6.52
N MET A 107 -2.55 -2.11 6.06
CA MET A 107 -3.72 -1.42 6.59
C MET A 107 -3.94 -1.72 8.08
N GLU A 108 -3.91 -2.99 8.47
CA GLU A 108 -4.08 -3.42 9.86
C GLU A 108 -2.98 -2.85 10.77
N ILE A 109 -1.72 -2.94 10.35
CA ILE A 109 -0.59 -2.40 11.12
C ILE A 109 -0.71 -0.89 11.27
N THR A 110 -1.07 -0.18 10.21
CA THR A 110 -1.24 1.28 10.26
C THR A 110 -2.37 1.67 11.22
N ARG A 111 -3.51 0.99 11.14
CA ARG A 111 -4.63 1.21 12.07
C ARG A 111 -4.22 0.92 13.51
N ASP A 112 -3.60 -0.23 13.78
CA ASP A 112 -3.13 -0.60 15.12
C ASP A 112 -2.15 0.45 15.69
N ARG A 113 -1.30 1.03 14.84
CA ARG A 113 -0.38 2.10 15.25
C ARG A 113 -1.13 3.39 15.58
N LEU A 114 -2.11 3.79 14.77
CA LEU A 114 -2.93 4.96 15.04
C LEU A 114 -3.67 4.83 16.37
N GLU A 115 -4.22 3.65 16.66
CA GLU A 115 -4.92 3.38 17.91
C GLU A 115 -3.96 3.34 19.11
N ARG A 116 -2.81 2.65 19.02
CA ARG A 116 -1.91 2.42 20.15
C ARG A 116 -0.91 3.56 20.40
N GLU A 117 -0.35 4.14 19.35
CA GLU A 117 0.69 5.17 19.49
C GLU A 117 0.08 6.57 19.65
N PHE A 118 -1.10 6.82 19.06
CA PHE A 118 -1.73 8.12 19.06
C PHE A 118 -3.04 8.16 19.89
N GLY A 119 -3.50 7.01 20.41
CA GLY A 119 -4.68 6.94 21.27
C GLY A 119 -5.99 7.26 20.55
N LEU A 120 -6.07 7.01 19.24
CA LEU A 120 -7.24 7.31 18.43
C LEU A 120 -8.19 6.12 18.38
N ASP A 121 -9.48 6.36 18.59
CA ASP A 121 -10.52 5.36 18.36
C ASP A 121 -11.06 5.52 16.93
N LEU A 122 -10.86 4.49 16.08
CA LEU A 122 -11.10 4.58 14.65
C LEU A 122 -12.16 3.58 14.16
N ILE A 123 -12.96 4.03 13.19
CA ILE A 123 -13.79 3.18 12.34
C ILE A 123 -13.11 3.08 10.99
N SER A 124 -12.82 1.85 10.54
CA SER A 124 -12.34 1.58 9.19
C SER A 124 -13.49 1.07 8.32
N THR A 125 -13.62 1.61 7.11
CA THR A 125 -14.55 1.06 6.12
C THR A 125 -14.02 -0.25 5.55
N ALA A 126 -14.90 -1.05 4.94
CA ALA A 126 -14.48 -2.24 4.21
C ALA A 126 -13.41 -1.86 3.17
N PRO A 127 -12.28 -2.59 3.14
CA PRO A 127 -11.23 -2.29 2.18
C PRO A 127 -11.72 -2.50 0.74
N SER A 128 -11.23 -1.69 -0.17
CA SER A 128 -11.50 -1.75 -1.59
C SER A 128 -10.21 -1.74 -2.39
N VAL A 129 -10.28 -2.20 -3.63
CA VAL A 129 -9.16 -2.18 -4.58
C VAL A 129 -9.45 -1.15 -5.66
N THR A 130 -8.42 -0.80 -6.43
CA THR A 130 -8.61 0.06 -7.61
C THR A 130 -9.17 -0.77 -8.76
N TYR A 131 -10.29 -0.34 -9.32
CA TYR A 131 -10.87 -0.91 -10.54
C TYR A 131 -10.45 -0.09 -11.75
N ARG A 132 -10.21 -0.77 -12.87
CA ARG A 132 -10.13 -0.13 -14.18
C ARG A 132 -11.47 -0.36 -14.87
N VAL A 133 -12.17 0.72 -15.15
CA VAL A 133 -13.49 0.69 -15.81
C VAL A 133 -13.39 1.29 -17.20
N VAL A 134 -14.09 0.71 -18.16
CA VAL A 134 -14.17 1.18 -19.55
C VAL A 134 -15.62 1.55 -19.84
N ALA A 135 -15.87 2.81 -20.13
CA ALA A 135 -17.20 3.32 -20.48
C ALA A 135 -17.61 2.91 -21.91
N GLU A 136 -18.89 3.10 -22.27
CA GLU A 136 -19.40 2.75 -23.64
C GLU A 136 -18.69 3.52 -24.76
N ASP A 137 -18.20 4.72 -24.49
CA ASP A 137 -17.44 5.56 -25.42
C ASP A 137 -15.96 5.18 -25.55
N GLY A 138 -15.51 4.17 -24.78
CA GLY A 138 -14.13 3.70 -24.74
C GLY A 138 -13.22 4.50 -23.80
N GLU A 139 -13.75 5.44 -23.02
CA GLU A 139 -12.96 6.14 -22.01
C GLU A 139 -12.61 5.17 -20.87
N GLU A 140 -11.30 5.13 -20.51
CA GLU A 140 -10.79 4.34 -19.39
C GLU A 140 -10.61 5.21 -18.15
N LYS A 141 -11.12 4.74 -17.01
CA LYS A 141 -10.99 5.40 -15.71
C LYS A 141 -10.53 4.41 -14.64
N TRP A 142 -9.58 4.85 -13.81
CA TRP A 142 -9.18 4.15 -12.60
C TRP A 142 -9.99 4.64 -11.41
N VAL A 143 -10.67 3.73 -10.73
CA VAL A 143 -11.60 4.04 -9.63
C VAL A 143 -11.11 3.34 -8.38
N HIS A 144 -10.67 4.10 -7.40
CA HIS A 144 -10.27 3.62 -6.08
C HIS A 144 -11.26 4.02 -4.97
N ASN A 145 -12.12 5.01 -5.25
CA ASN A 145 -13.20 5.41 -4.36
C ASN A 145 -14.56 5.03 -4.97
N PRO A 146 -15.42 4.30 -4.24
CA PRO A 146 -16.76 3.96 -4.72
C PRO A 146 -17.62 5.17 -5.13
N SER A 147 -17.40 6.33 -4.52
CA SER A 147 -18.11 7.58 -4.88
C SER A 147 -17.74 8.11 -6.27
N ASP A 148 -16.59 7.71 -6.80
CA ASP A 148 -16.11 8.10 -8.13
C ASP A 148 -16.54 7.12 -9.23
N TRP A 149 -17.37 6.14 -8.88
CA TRP A 149 -17.88 5.17 -9.83
C TRP A 149 -18.67 5.86 -10.93
N PRO A 150 -18.35 5.62 -12.22
CA PRO A 150 -19.02 6.30 -13.31
C PRO A 150 -20.52 5.97 -13.35
N GLU A 151 -21.33 7.00 -13.56
CA GLU A 151 -22.74 6.82 -13.83
C GLU A 151 -22.93 6.35 -15.30
N GLY A 152 -23.80 5.35 -15.51
CA GLY A 152 -24.11 4.84 -16.83
C GLY A 152 -23.69 3.41 -17.06
N LYS A 153 -23.76 2.97 -18.32
CA LYS A 153 -23.35 1.62 -18.71
C LYS A 153 -21.84 1.56 -18.92
N LEU A 154 -21.26 0.50 -18.39
CA LEU A 154 -19.85 0.18 -18.57
C LEU A 154 -19.72 -1.00 -19.53
N ASN A 155 -18.76 -0.92 -20.44
CA ASN A 155 -18.42 -2.04 -21.32
C ASN A 155 -17.64 -3.11 -20.58
N GLU A 156 -16.64 -2.69 -19.81
CA GLU A 156 -15.72 -3.61 -19.13
C GLU A 156 -15.34 -3.07 -17.75
N VAL A 157 -15.16 -3.98 -16.80
CA VAL A 157 -14.66 -3.69 -15.46
C VAL A 157 -13.56 -4.68 -15.14
N TYR A 158 -12.38 -4.16 -14.80
CA TYR A 158 -11.21 -4.96 -14.46
C TYR A 158 -10.88 -4.81 -12.99
N GLU A 159 -10.63 -5.93 -12.35
CA GLU A 159 -10.20 -6.04 -10.96
C GLU A 159 -8.73 -6.49 -10.89
N PRO A 160 -7.90 -5.96 -9.97
CA PRO A 160 -6.51 -6.36 -9.86
C PRO A 160 -6.39 -7.80 -9.37
N VAL A 161 -5.46 -8.52 -9.95
CA VAL A 161 -5.12 -9.90 -9.56
C VAL A 161 -3.67 -9.99 -9.13
N VAL A 162 -3.39 -10.92 -8.21
CA VAL A 162 -2.04 -11.27 -7.78
C VAL A 162 -1.67 -12.66 -8.27
N LYS A 163 -0.43 -12.82 -8.74
CA LYS A 163 0.19 -14.13 -8.94
C LYS A 163 0.87 -14.54 -7.66
N MET A 164 0.39 -15.60 -7.04
CA MET A 164 0.86 -16.09 -5.75
C MET A 164 1.56 -17.44 -5.94
N THR A 165 2.72 -17.57 -5.32
CA THR A 165 3.44 -18.85 -5.19
C THR A 165 3.49 -19.22 -3.72
N VAL A 166 2.96 -20.38 -3.39
CA VAL A 166 2.92 -20.92 -2.02
C VAL A 166 3.72 -22.20 -1.97
N ILE A 167 4.69 -22.29 -1.06
CA ILE A 167 5.46 -23.50 -0.83
C ILE A 167 5.02 -24.09 0.49
N VAL A 168 4.47 -25.31 0.45
CA VAL A 168 3.91 -25.99 1.62
C VAL A 168 4.44 -27.42 1.71
N PRO A 169 4.50 -28.01 2.93
CA PRO A 169 4.64 -29.45 3.08
C PRO A 169 3.48 -30.20 2.42
N GLU A 170 3.73 -31.41 1.90
CA GLU A 170 2.76 -32.20 1.15
C GLU A 170 1.41 -32.37 1.89
N GLN A 171 1.46 -32.57 3.19
CA GLN A 171 0.26 -32.74 4.03
C GLN A 171 -0.69 -31.53 4.04
N PHE A 172 -0.19 -30.33 3.70
CA PHE A 172 -0.97 -29.08 3.67
C PHE A 172 -1.41 -28.66 2.26
N VAL A 173 -1.09 -29.46 1.23
CA VAL A 173 -1.48 -29.16 -0.15
C VAL A 173 -3.00 -29.05 -0.28
N GLY A 174 -3.74 -30.09 0.22
CA GLY A 174 -5.20 -30.10 0.17
C GLY A 174 -5.85 -28.91 0.86
N PRO A 175 -5.57 -28.65 2.16
CA PRO A 175 -6.09 -27.48 2.87
C PRO A 175 -5.73 -26.15 2.20
N THR A 176 -4.51 -26.00 1.67
CA THR A 176 -4.10 -24.78 0.96
C THR A 176 -4.87 -24.58 -0.33
N MET A 177 -5.09 -25.66 -1.10
CA MET A 177 -5.88 -25.60 -2.33
C MET A 177 -7.34 -25.21 -2.03
N GLU A 178 -7.94 -25.78 -0.99
CA GLU A 178 -9.30 -25.47 -0.56
C GLU A 178 -9.42 -24.00 -0.14
N LEU A 179 -8.46 -23.49 0.65
CA LEU A 179 -8.41 -22.09 1.05
C LEU A 179 -8.31 -21.17 -0.17
N CYS A 180 -7.39 -21.42 -1.10
CA CYS A 180 -7.23 -20.61 -2.30
C CYS A 180 -8.50 -20.61 -3.16
N GLN A 181 -9.15 -21.77 -3.32
CA GLN A 181 -10.39 -21.88 -4.09
C GLN A 181 -11.55 -21.12 -3.41
N SER A 182 -11.67 -21.21 -2.08
CA SER A 182 -12.70 -20.47 -1.33
C SER A 182 -12.53 -18.95 -1.48
N LYS A 183 -11.31 -18.48 -1.71
CA LYS A 183 -10.96 -17.07 -1.98
C LYS A 183 -10.92 -16.74 -3.49
N ARG A 184 -11.61 -17.52 -4.33
CA ARG A 184 -11.71 -17.31 -5.79
C ARG A 184 -10.36 -17.41 -6.53
N GLY A 185 -9.38 -18.12 -5.96
CA GLY A 185 -8.08 -18.36 -6.59
C GLY A 185 -8.18 -19.37 -7.73
N GLN A 186 -7.52 -19.07 -8.84
CA GLN A 186 -7.39 -19.96 -9.99
C GLN A 186 -6.02 -20.62 -9.97
N MET A 187 -5.98 -21.96 -9.96
CA MET A 187 -4.74 -22.70 -9.95
C MET A 187 -4.01 -22.57 -11.29
N GLY A 188 -2.75 -22.14 -11.25
CA GLY A 188 -1.87 -22.02 -12.42
C GLY A 188 -0.88 -23.17 -12.57
N GLY A 189 -0.66 -23.95 -11.51
CA GLY A 189 0.25 -25.10 -11.53
C GLY A 189 0.64 -25.58 -10.15
N MET A 190 1.18 -26.81 -10.12
CA MET A 190 1.72 -27.46 -8.92
C MET A 190 2.98 -28.23 -9.30
N ASP A 191 4.07 -27.99 -8.57
CA ASP A 191 5.34 -28.66 -8.78
C ASP A 191 5.91 -29.19 -7.46
N TYR A 192 6.45 -30.39 -7.47
CA TYR A 192 7.15 -30.97 -6.32
C TYR A 192 8.61 -30.49 -6.32
N LEU A 193 8.97 -29.68 -5.30
CA LEU A 193 10.33 -29.17 -5.13
C LEU A 193 11.24 -30.20 -4.45
N SER A 194 10.69 -31.05 -3.58
CA SER A 194 11.33 -32.17 -2.90
C SER A 194 10.27 -33.22 -2.54
N GLU A 195 10.70 -34.33 -1.90
CA GLU A 195 9.79 -35.36 -1.42
C GLU A 195 8.75 -34.82 -0.43
N ASP A 196 9.09 -33.75 0.33
CA ASP A 196 8.24 -33.20 1.39
C ASP A 196 7.63 -31.84 1.07
N ARG A 197 7.99 -31.18 -0.07
CA ARG A 197 7.59 -29.80 -0.37
C ARG A 197 7.02 -29.64 -1.76
N VAL A 198 5.89 -28.96 -1.80
CA VAL A 198 5.15 -28.68 -3.02
C VAL A 198 5.01 -27.17 -3.21
N GLU A 199 5.27 -26.71 -4.41
CA GLU A 199 5.00 -25.35 -4.87
C GLU A 199 3.63 -25.33 -5.54
N LEU A 200 2.76 -24.42 -5.10
CA LEU A 200 1.45 -24.16 -5.67
C LEU A 200 1.46 -22.76 -6.27
N ARG A 201 1.06 -22.61 -7.52
CA ARG A 201 0.92 -21.33 -8.20
C ARG A 201 -0.56 -21.01 -8.41
N TYR A 202 -0.96 -19.83 -7.97
CA TYR A 202 -2.32 -19.32 -8.08
C TYR A 202 -2.36 -17.92 -8.67
N THR A 203 -3.46 -17.62 -9.35
CA THR A 203 -3.88 -16.26 -9.65
C THR A 203 -5.14 -15.99 -8.83
N CYS A 204 -5.05 -15.03 -7.91
CA CYS A 204 -6.12 -14.66 -6.99
C CYS A 204 -6.52 -13.20 -7.20
N LEU A 205 -7.75 -12.86 -6.87
CA LEU A 205 -8.14 -11.45 -6.75
C LEU A 205 -7.38 -10.84 -5.57
N LEU A 206 -6.86 -9.63 -5.75
CA LEU A 206 -6.03 -8.97 -4.74
C LEU A 206 -6.74 -8.87 -3.39
N TYR A 207 -8.00 -8.49 -3.42
CA TYR A 207 -8.82 -8.29 -2.21
C TYR A 207 -9.15 -9.59 -1.46
N THR A 208 -9.27 -10.71 -2.17
CA THR A 208 -9.65 -12.00 -1.58
C THR A 208 -8.48 -12.98 -1.45
N SER A 209 -7.24 -12.55 -1.76
CA SER A 209 -6.08 -13.42 -1.61
C SER A 209 -5.89 -13.82 -0.13
N PRO A 210 -5.52 -15.10 0.15
CA PRO A 210 -5.24 -15.52 1.52
C PRO A 210 -4.13 -14.69 2.16
N SER A 211 -4.35 -14.29 3.40
CA SER A 211 -3.32 -13.69 4.23
C SER A 211 -2.49 -14.78 4.92
N PRO A 212 -1.21 -14.55 5.24
CA PRO A 212 -0.45 -15.46 6.08
C PRO A 212 -1.06 -15.74 7.47
N ARG A 213 -2.10 -14.98 7.84
CA ARG A 213 -2.85 -15.14 9.10
C ARG A 213 -4.15 -15.93 8.96
N ASP A 214 -4.60 -16.22 7.74
CA ASP A 214 -5.75 -17.06 7.43
C ASP A 214 -5.33 -18.56 7.45
#